data_1358a94c3e125b870ef80f667111a8a9
#
_entry.id   1358a94c3e125b870ef80f667111a8a9
#
_cell.length_a   1.000
_cell.length_b   1.000
_cell.length_c   1.000
_cell.angle_alpha   90.00
_cell.angle_beta   90.00
_cell.angle_gamma   90.00
#
_symmetry.space_group_name_H-M   'P 1'
#
loop_
_entity.id
_entity.type
_entity.pdbx_description
1 polymer ?
#
loop_
_entity_poly.entity_id
_entity_poly.type
_entity_poly.pdbx_seq_one_letter_code
_entity_poly.pdbx_strand_id
1 'polypeptide(L)'
;MRIISGTFKGKKILIPKDKTTRPLKDLTKESIFNVINHSKKFKINLNNAYILDLFSGVGSFGIECLSRGVQKAIFVENYLGVLPVLKQNLLALKLRDNYEIINMDIYGDNFMSNLKYKFDIIFLDPPYKDKNFSKILSMIKHFKILKTSGIIILHRHKNEKDIFPNSFKIIEEKKYGISKIIFLSISN
;
A
#
# COMPACT_ATOMS: atom_id res chain seq x y z
N MET A 1 -9.03 -2.57 14.95
CA MET A 1 -8.89 -2.81 13.51
C MET A 1 -8.79 -4.31 13.26
N ARG A 2 -9.30 -4.81 12.15
CA ARG A 2 -9.37 -6.23 11.81
C ARG A 2 -9.14 -6.49 10.32
N ILE A 3 -8.84 -7.73 9.97
CA ILE A 3 -8.83 -8.22 8.60
C ILE A 3 -10.29 -8.38 8.13
N ILE A 4 -10.64 -7.85 6.96
CA ILE A 4 -12.02 -7.73 6.50
C ILE A 4 -12.44 -8.95 5.69
N SER A 5 -11.52 -9.52 4.89
CA SER A 5 -11.85 -10.61 3.98
C SER A 5 -10.68 -11.59 3.82
N GLY A 6 -10.92 -12.70 3.12
CA GLY A 6 -9.92 -13.71 2.82
C GLY A 6 -9.72 -14.73 3.96
N THR A 7 -8.61 -15.48 3.87
CA THR A 7 -8.29 -16.61 4.76
C THR A 7 -8.20 -16.22 6.23
N PHE A 8 -7.82 -14.98 6.53
CA PHE A 8 -7.64 -14.50 7.90
C PHE A 8 -8.74 -13.54 8.35
N LYS A 9 -9.89 -13.52 7.66
CA LYS A 9 -11.05 -12.67 8.00
C LYS A 9 -11.37 -12.71 9.48
N GLY A 10 -11.59 -11.53 10.09
CA GLY A 10 -11.95 -11.37 11.49
C GLY A 10 -10.75 -11.30 12.45
N LYS A 11 -9.54 -11.72 12.05
CA LYS A 11 -8.36 -11.58 12.92
C LYS A 11 -8.08 -10.11 13.23
N LYS A 12 -7.78 -9.84 14.50
CA LYS A 12 -7.44 -8.51 14.99
C LYS A 12 -6.04 -8.12 14.50
N ILE A 13 -5.88 -6.89 14.06
CA ILE A 13 -4.59 -6.26 13.80
C ILE A 13 -4.26 -5.37 14.99
N LEU A 14 -3.11 -5.61 15.61
CA LEU A 14 -2.60 -4.82 16.72
C LEU A 14 -2.23 -3.43 16.22
N ILE A 15 -2.43 -2.44 17.06
CA ILE A 15 -2.06 -1.04 16.83
C ILE A 15 -1.12 -0.60 17.95
N PRO A 16 -0.14 0.28 17.67
CA PRO A 16 0.73 0.80 18.71
C PRO A 16 -0.07 1.64 19.72
N LYS A 17 0.47 1.77 20.92
CA LYS A 17 -0.13 2.61 21.96
C LYS A 17 0.06 4.10 21.69
N ASP A 18 1.07 4.46 20.91
CA ASP A 18 1.31 5.84 20.52
C ASP A 18 0.28 6.31 19.45
N LYS A 19 0.17 7.62 19.30
CA LYS A 19 -0.74 8.23 18.31
C LYS A 19 -0.04 8.60 16.99
N THR A 20 1.19 8.15 16.80
CA THR A 20 2.04 8.55 15.67
C THR A 20 1.57 7.89 14.38
N THR A 21 1.15 6.64 14.48
CA THR A 21 0.62 5.88 13.34
C THR A 21 -0.91 5.94 13.29
N ARG A 22 -1.45 6.27 12.13
CA ARG A 22 -2.90 6.19 11.86
C ARG A 22 -3.19 4.98 10.99
N PRO A 23 -3.73 3.91 11.58
CA PRO A 23 -4.06 2.73 10.78
C PRO A 23 -5.18 3.03 9.78
N LEU A 24 -5.07 2.48 8.59
CA LEU A 24 -6.09 2.57 7.54
C LEU A 24 -7.42 1.99 8.05
N LYS A 25 -8.46 2.81 8.09
CA LYS A 25 -9.78 2.42 8.62
C LYS A 25 -10.38 1.26 7.84
N ASP A 26 -11.12 0.38 8.52
CA ASP A 26 -11.75 -0.79 7.92
C ASP A 26 -12.64 -0.43 6.73
N LEU A 27 -13.45 0.63 6.83
CA LEU A 27 -14.29 1.12 5.75
C LEU A 27 -13.47 1.59 4.53
N THR A 28 -12.35 2.25 4.75
CA THR A 28 -11.46 2.70 3.67
C THR A 28 -10.81 1.50 2.97
N LYS A 29 -10.35 0.50 3.73
CA LYS A 29 -9.84 -0.76 3.17
C LYS A 29 -10.88 -1.46 2.30
N GLU A 30 -12.08 -1.66 2.83
CA GLU A 30 -13.18 -2.28 2.10
C GLU A 30 -13.45 -1.57 0.78
N SER A 31 -13.49 -0.25 0.81
CA SER A 31 -13.69 0.57 -0.38
C SER A 31 -12.59 0.40 -1.43
N ILE A 32 -11.32 0.34 -0.99
CA ILE A 32 -10.19 0.08 -1.90
C ILE A 32 -10.38 -1.27 -2.59
N PHE A 33 -10.64 -2.33 -1.83
CA PHE A 33 -10.78 -3.67 -2.40
C PHE A 33 -12.06 -3.84 -3.25
N ASN A 34 -13.13 -3.11 -2.96
CA ASN A 34 -14.30 -3.06 -3.83
C ASN A 34 -13.94 -2.45 -5.21
N VAL A 35 -13.15 -1.39 -5.25
CA VAL A 35 -12.65 -0.84 -6.52
C VAL A 35 -11.74 -1.82 -7.23
N ILE A 36 -10.79 -2.48 -6.54
CA ILE A 36 -9.89 -3.48 -7.13
C ILE A 36 -10.69 -4.62 -7.77
N ASN A 37 -11.73 -5.12 -7.11
CA ASN A 37 -12.50 -6.28 -7.56
C ASN A 37 -13.51 -5.97 -8.67
N HIS A 38 -14.05 -4.75 -8.72
CA HIS A 38 -15.18 -4.41 -9.57
C HIS A 38 -14.90 -3.33 -10.61
N SER A 39 -13.69 -2.76 -10.64
CA SER A 39 -13.33 -1.76 -11.65
C SER A 39 -13.31 -2.38 -13.06
N LYS A 40 -13.92 -1.67 -14.01
CA LYS A 40 -13.80 -1.97 -15.44
C LYS A 40 -12.58 -1.30 -16.09
N LYS A 41 -11.89 -0.42 -15.36
CA LYS A 41 -10.78 0.41 -15.88
C LYS A 41 -9.42 -0.28 -15.77
N PHE A 42 -9.30 -1.27 -14.90
CA PHE A 42 -8.12 -2.11 -14.72
C PHE A 42 -8.52 -3.48 -14.18
N LYS A 43 -7.65 -4.47 -14.34
CA LYS A 43 -7.86 -5.82 -13.81
C LYS A 43 -6.62 -6.28 -13.06
N ILE A 44 -6.76 -6.56 -11.77
CA ILE A 44 -5.72 -7.13 -10.93
C ILE A 44 -6.20 -8.50 -10.43
N ASN A 45 -5.43 -9.54 -10.72
CA ASN A 45 -5.65 -10.85 -10.13
C ASN A 45 -4.88 -10.93 -8.81
N LEU A 46 -5.57 -10.80 -7.70
CA LEU A 46 -4.93 -10.79 -6.37
C LEU A 46 -4.19 -12.11 -6.08
N ASN A 47 -4.69 -13.26 -6.52
CA ASN A 47 -4.08 -14.56 -6.20
C ASN A 47 -2.62 -14.73 -6.68
N ASN A 48 -2.21 -13.96 -7.69
CA ASN A 48 -0.83 -14.01 -8.23
C ASN A 48 -0.13 -12.66 -8.11
N ALA A 49 -0.71 -11.71 -7.38
CA ALA A 49 -0.21 -10.35 -7.32
C ALA A 49 0.99 -10.20 -6.38
N TYR A 50 1.92 -9.33 -6.78
CA TYR A 50 2.99 -8.81 -5.94
C TYR A 50 2.62 -7.40 -5.48
N ILE A 51 2.68 -7.18 -4.17
CA ILE A 51 2.26 -5.94 -3.53
C ILE A 51 3.44 -5.25 -2.87
N LEU A 52 3.55 -3.93 -3.08
CA LEU A 52 4.47 -3.08 -2.34
C LEU A 52 3.65 -2.12 -1.48
N ASP A 53 3.79 -2.24 -0.17
CA ASP A 53 3.10 -1.40 0.83
C ASP A 53 4.11 -0.40 1.40
N LEU A 54 4.10 0.81 0.84
CA LEU A 54 4.99 1.92 1.24
C LEU A 54 4.33 2.73 2.36
N PHE A 55 5.10 3.07 3.39
CA PHE A 55 4.63 3.64 4.66
C PHE A 55 3.67 2.66 5.36
N SER A 56 4.08 1.39 5.45
CA SER A 56 3.17 0.29 5.81
C SER A 56 2.61 0.37 7.23
N GLY A 57 3.24 1.12 8.14
CA GLY A 57 2.80 1.25 9.52
C GLY A 57 2.62 -0.11 10.18
N VAL A 58 1.41 -0.40 10.65
CA VAL A 58 1.05 -1.71 11.25
C VAL A 58 0.79 -2.81 10.21
N GLY A 59 0.93 -2.52 8.91
CA GLY A 59 0.74 -3.45 7.80
C GLY A 59 -0.72 -3.63 7.37
N SER A 60 -1.59 -2.69 7.68
CA SER A 60 -3.04 -2.85 7.50
C SER A 60 -3.47 -3.22 6.08
N PHE A 61 -2.87 -2.59 5.06
CA PHE A 61 -3.18 -2.85 3.66
C PHE A 61 -2.54 -4.16 3.18
N GLY A 62 -1.23 -4.31 3.36
CA GLY A 62 -0.51 -5.50 2.90
C GLY A 62 -1.00 -6.79 3.57
N ILE A 63 -1.35 -6.74 4.87
CA ILE A 63 -1.95 -7.87 5.59
C ILE A 63 -3.32 -8.25 5.00
N GLU A 64 -4.14 -7.28 4.66
CA GLU A 64 -5.42 -7.52 3.97
C GLU A 64 -5.18 -8.19 2.60
N CYS A 65 -4.16 -7.73 1.84
CA CYS A 65 -3.75 -8.35 0.59
C CYS A 65 -3.33 -9.81 0.80
N LEU A 66 -2.48 -10.10 1.79
CA LEU A 66 -2.07 -11.46 2.15
C LEU A 66 -3.27 -12.35 2.49
N SER A 67 -4.24 -11.82 3.23
CA SER A 67 -5.47 -12.55 3.57
C SER A 67 -6.31 -12.88 2.33
N ARG A 68 -6.22 -12.07 1.29
CA ARG A 68 -6.93 -12.25 0.01
C ARG A 68 -6.14 -13.09 -1.01
N GLY A 69 -5.00 -13.65 -0.61
CA GLY A 69 -4.26 -14.64 -1.40
C GLY A 69 -3.22 -14.08 -2.36
N VAL A 70 -2.70 -12.84 -2.13
CA VAL A 70 -1.59 -12.36 -2.95
C VAL A 70 -0.36 -13.25 -2.84
N GLN A 71 0.40 -13.33 -3.90
CA GLN A 71 1.62 -14.14 -3.97
C GLN A 71 2.67 -13.65 -2.96
N LYS A 72 2.89 -12.33 -2.92
CA LYS A 72 3.84 -11.72 -1.99
C LYS A 72 3.47 -10.27 -1.68
N ALA A 73 3.68 -9.86 -0.42
CA ALA A 73 3.58 -8.48 0.01
C ALA A 73 4.91 -8.03 0.63
N ILE A 74 5.44 -6.89 0.15
CA ILE A 74 6.63 -6.25 0.69
C ILE A 74 6.19 -5.02 1.46
N PHE A 75 6.56 -4.97 2.74
CA PHE A 75 6.25 -3.88 3.66
C PHE A 75 7.49 -3.00 3.85
N VAL A 76 7.35 -1.72 3.60
CA VAL A 76 8.42 -0.75 3.80
C VAL A 76 8.02 0.23 4.87
N GLU A 77 8.82 0.27 5.94
CA GLU A 77 8.56 1.10 7.12
C GLU A 77 9.89 1.48 7.77
N ASN A 78 10.06 2.76 8.11
CA ASN A 78 11.26 3.24 8.78
C ASN A 78 11.04 3.68 10.24
N TYR A 79 9.80 3.80 10.68
CA TYR A 79 9.50 4.19 12.05
C TYR A 79 9.71 3.02 13.01
N LEU A 80 10.80 3.09 13.79
CA LEU A 80 11.20 2.02 14.71
C LEU A 80 10.13 1.67 15.74
N GLY A 81 9.29 2.63 16.14
CA GLY A 81 8.24 2.42 17.14
C GLY A 81 7.11 1.49 16.66
N VAL A 82 6.86 1.40 15.34
CA VAL A 82 5.80 0.56 14.79
C VAL A 82 6.30 -0.80 14.28
N LEU A 83 7.58 -0.94 13.94
CA LEU A 83 8.15 -2.17 13.40
C LEU A 83 7.89 -3.42 14.26
N PRO A 84 8.01 -3.39 15.60
CA PRO A 84 7.69 -4.57 16.43
C PRO A 84 6.22 -4.98 16.28
N VAL A 85 5.31 -4.01 16.17
CA VAL A 85 3.86 -4.28 16.00
C VAL A 85 3.58 -4.87 14.63
N LEU A 86 4.20 -4.34 13.57
CA LEU A 86 4.12 -4.89 12.21
C LEU A 86 4.59 -6.35 12.18
N LYS A 87 5.78 -6.63 12.77
CA LYS A 87 6.31 -7.99 12.86
C LYS A 87 5.36 -8.93 13.61
N GLN A 88 4.81 -8.49 14.75
CA GLN A 88 3.89 -9.28 15.54
C GLN A 88 2.58 -9.58 14.76
N ASN A 89 2.05 -8.61 14.04
CA ASN A 89 0.87 -8.78 13.20
C ASN A 89 1.10 -9.84 12.10
N LEU A 90 2.25 -9.80 11.44
CA LEU A 90 2.60 -10.74 10.37
C LEU A 90 2.88 -12.15 10.92
N LEU A 91 3.61 -12.29 12.02
CA LEU A 91 3.86 -13.57 12.69
C LEU A 91 2.56 -14.26 13.10
N ALA A 92 1.56 -13.50 13.55
CA ALA A 92 0.24 -14.05 13.92
C ALA A 92 -0.50 -14.72 12.75
N LEU A 93 -0.13 -14.43 11.50
CA LEU A 93 -0.71 -15.07 10.31
C LEU A 93 -0.11 -16.44 10.03
N LYS A 94 1.04 -16.79 10.64
CA LYS A 94 1.78 -18.04 10.42
C LYS A 94 2.13 -18.30 8.94
N LEU A 95 2.31 -17.22 8.17
CA LEU A 95 2.81 -17.29 6.80
C LEU A 95 4.33 -17.44 6.81
N ARG A 96 4.91 -18.11 5.80
CA ARG A 96 6.36 -18.34 5.71
C ARG A 96 7.03 -17.37 4.74
N ASP A 97 6.73 -17.48 3.46
CA ASP A 97 7.51 -16.83 2.39
C ASP A 97 6.72 -15.77 1.62
N ASN A 98 5.49 -15.50 2.04
CA ASN A 98 4.58 -14.61 1.34
C ASN A 98 4.80 -13.12 1.67
N TYR A 99 5.70 -12.79 2.59
CA TYR A 99 5.97 -11.41 2.94
C TYR A 99 7.45 -11.12 3.20
N GLU A 100 7.79 -9.85 3.12
CA GLU A 100 9.11 -9.31 3.47
C GLU A 100 8.92 -7.95 4.15
N ILE A 101 9.74 -7.65 5.16
CA ILE A 101 9.77 -6.34 5.81
C ILE A 101 11.11 -5.69 5.49
N ILE A 102 11.07 -4.50 4.93
CA ILE A 102 12.23 -3.66 4.63
C ILE A 102 12.20 -2.45 5.55
N ASN A 103 13.18 -2.37 6.46
CA ASN A 103 13.36 -1.21 7.32
C ASN A 103 14.30 -0.22 6.62
N MET A 104 13.75 0.65 5.78
CA MET A 104 14.49 1.67 5.04
C MET A 104 13.67 2.95 4.87
N ASP A 105 14.37 4.06 4.70
CA ASP A 105 13.74 5.29 4.24
C ASP A 105 13.38 5.18 2.75
N ILE A 106 12.10 5.37 2.46
CA ILE A 106 11.56 5.30 1.09
C ILE A 106 12.16 6.39 0.19
N TYR A 107 12.59 7.50 0.78
CA TYR A 107 13.24 8.60 0.05
C TYR A 107 14.74 8.41 -0.17
N GLY A 108 15.32 7.35 0.41
CA GLY A 108 16.73 7.00 0.25
C GLY A 108 17.07 6.57 -1.17
N ASP A 109 18.26 6.96 -1.64
CA ASP A 109 18.66 6.83 -3.06
C ASP A 109 18.73 5.38 -3.57
N ASN A 110 18.97 4.41 -2.69
CA ASN A 110 19.19 3.01 -3.08
C ASN A 110 17.99 2.08 -2.80
N PHE A 111 16.86 2.60 -2.29
CA PHE A 111 15.76 1.74 -1.89
C PHE A 111 15.15 1.01 -3.09
N MET A 112 14.70 1.76 -4.11
CA MET A 112 13.95 1.17 -5.22
C MET A 112 14.82 0.37 -6.21
N SER A 113 16.11 0.70 -6.32
CA SER A 113 17.06 -0.05 -7.17
C SER A 113 17.32 -1.47 -6.66
N ASN A 114 17.13 -1.71 -5.36
CA ASN A 114 17.37 -3.01 -4.72
C ASN A 114 16.11 -3.89 -4.68
N LEU A 115 14.97 -3.41 -5.15
CA LEU A 115 13.74 -4.21 -5.21
C LEU A 115 13.85 -5.28 -6.30
N LYS A 116 13.66 -6.54 -5.90
CA LYS A 116 13.81 -7.72 -6.78
C LYS A 116 12.60 -7.99 -7.68
N TYR A 117 11.47 -7.35 -7.41
CA TYR A 117 10.19 -7.67 -8.04
C TYR A 117 9.60 -6.45 -8.75
N LYS A 118 8.75 -6.72 -9.74
CA LYS A 118 7.78 -5.76 -10.27
C LYS A 118 6.42 -6.02 -9.64
N PHE A 119 5.71 -4.96 -9.31
CA PHE A 119 4.50 -5.01 -8.51
C PHE A 119 3.24 -4.80 -9.34
N ASP A 120 2.20 -5.53 -8.97
CA ASP A 120 0.85 -5.35 -9.53
C ASP A 120 0.14 -4.19 -8.84
N ILE A 121 0.40 -4.02 -7.52
CA ILE A 121 -0.12 -2.90 -6.74
C ILE A 121 1.03 -2.30 -5.92
N ILE A 122 1.17 -0.98 -6.00
CA ILE A 122 1.99 -0.19 -5.07
C ILE A 122 1.04 0.67 -4.27
N PHE A 123 0.99 0.47 -2.95
CA PHE A 123 0.17 1.26 -2.04
C PHE A 123 1.05 2.30 -1.35
N LEU A 124 0.58 3.55 -1.31
CA LEU A 124 1.23 4.67 -0.65
C LEU A 124 0.27 5.28 0.37
N ASP A 125 0.67 5.28 1.63
CA ASP A 125 -0.05 5.96 2.72
C ASP A 125 0.89 6.95 3.46
N PRO A 126 1.46 7.94 2.74
CA PRO A 126 2.37 8.90 3.34
C PRO A 126 1.66 9.75 4.39
N PRO A 127 2.38 10.31 5.38
CA PRO A 127 1.82 11.31 6.29
C PRO A 127 1.10 12.42 5.51
N TYR A 128 -0.04 12.90 5.99
CA TYR A 128 -0.85 13.89 5.26
C TYR A 128 -0.07 15.17 4.90
N LYS A 129 0.88 15.58 5.75
CA LYS A 129 1.73 16.74 5.49
C LYS A 129 2.87 16.47 4.49
N ASP A 130 3.06 15.23 4.08
CA ASP A 130 4.09 14.86 3.12
C ASP A 130 3.71 15.37 1.72
N LYS A 131 4.52 16.28 1.19
CA LYS A 131 4.39 16.82 -0.17
C LYS A 131 5.36 16.18 -1.16
N ASN A 132 6.24 15.30 -0.67
CA ASN A 132 7.32 14.72 -1.49
C ASN A 132 6.92 13.41 -2.18
N PHE A 133 5.69 12.92 -2.00
CA PHE A 133 5.23 11.67 -2.62
C PHE A 133 5.37 11.67 -4.16
N SER A 134 5.37 12.84 -4.80
CA SER A 134 5.64 12.98 -6.24
C SER A 134 7.04 12.48 -6.62
N LYS A 135 8.05 12.64 -5.73
CA LYS A 135 9.39 12.06 -5.91
C LYS A 135 9.29 10.52 -5.96
N ILE A 136 8.50 9.93 -5.07
CA ILE A 136 8.28 8.47 -5.04
C ILE A 136 7.67 8.00 -6.37
N LEU A 137 6.65 8.70 -6.89
CA LEU A 137 6.06 8.37 -8.19
C LEU A 137 7.11 8.42 -9.31
N SER A 138 7.94 9.45 -9.33
CA SER A 138 9.02 9.57 -10.31
C SER A 138 10.02 8.42 -10.19
N MET A 139 10.39 8.01 -8.98
CA MET A 139 11.26 6.86 -8.72
C MET A 139 10.61 5.55 -9.17
N ILE A 140 9.32 5.31 -8.89
CA ILE A 140 8.58 4.12 -9.35
C ILE A 140 8.67 3.98 -10.88
N LYS A 141 8.51 5.09 -11.61
CA LYS A 141 8.64 5.11 -13.06
C LYS A 141 10.08 4.88 -13.52
N HIS A 142 11.04 5.58 -12.92
CA HIS A 142 12.47 5.51 -13.27
C HIS A 142 12.99 4.07 -13.13
N PHE A 143 12.74 3.43 -11.99
CA PHE A 143 13.18 2.07 -11.71
C PHE A 143 12.27 0.99 -12.31
N LYS A 144 11.18 1.38 -12.98
CA LYS A 144 10.23 0.47 -13.66
C LYS A 144 9.75 -0.66 -12.78
N ILE A 145 9.49 -0.38 -11.50
CA ILE A 145 9.07 -1.37 -10.50
C ILE A 145 7.56 -1.68 -10.55
N LEU A 146 6.75 -0.86 -11.24
CA LEU A 146 5.35 -1.16 -11.50
C LEU A 146 5.23 -2.00 -12.78
N LYS A 147 4.40 -3.06 -12.75
CA LYS A 147 4.07 -3.84 -13.96
C LYS A 147 3.27 -2.97 -14.93
N THR A 148 3.27 -3.33 -16.22
CA THR A 148 2.56 -2.58 -17.28
C THR A 148 1.06 -2.44 -16.98
N SER A 149 0.42 -3.48 -16.45
CA SER A 149 -0.99 -3.48 -16.01
C SER A 149 -1.16 -3.12 -14.52
N GLY A 150 -0.07 -2.75 -13.85
CA GLY A 150 -0.08 -2.46 -12.42
C GLY A 150 -0.71 -1.09 -12.11
N ILE A 151 -1.13 -0.94 -10.89
CA ILE A 151 -1.74 0.29 -10.36
C ILE A 151 -1.02 0.79 -9.13
N ILE A 152 -1.04 2.10 -8.95
CA ILE A 152 -0.64 2.74 -7.70
C ILE A 152 -1.90 3.19 -6.99
N ILE A 153 -1.97 2.93 -5.69
CA ILE A 153 -3.08 3.37 -4.84
C ILE A 153 -2.51 4.33 -3.80
N LEU A 154 -2.94 5.56 -3.85
CA LEU A 154 -2.49 6.62 -2.96
C LEU A 154 -3.61 7.03 -2.00
N HIS A 155 -3.35 6.95 -0.69
CA HIS A 155 -4.24 7.45 0.35
C HIS A 155 -3.82 8.85 0.79
N ARG A 156 -4.76 9.80 0.77
CA ARG A 156 -4.53 11.19 1.17
C ARG A 156 -5.69 11.72 2.01
N HIS A 157 -5.49 12.86 2.64
CA HIS A 157 -6.60 13.62 3.20
C HIS A 157 -7.44 14.26 2.08
N LYS A 158 -8.76 14.27 2.21
CA LYS A 158 -9.69 14.74 1.16
C LYS A 158 -9.46 16.17 0.68
N ASN A 159 -8.89 17.02 1.54
CA ASN A 159 -8.66 18.45 1.25
C ASN A 159 -7.27 18.70 0.61
N GLU A 160 -6.41 17.68 0.50
CA GLU A 160 -5.10 17.86 -0.13
C GLU A 160 -5.28 18.09 -1.64
N LYS A 161 -4.58 19.10 -2.15
CA LYS A 161 -4.46 19.35 -3.59
C LYS A 161 -3.16 18.74 -4.07
N ASP A 162 -3.25 17.50 -4.51
CA ASP A 162 -2.09 16.73 -4.95
C ASP A 162 -1.78 17.02 -6.43
N ILE A 163 -0.51 17.25 -6.75
CA ILE A 163 -0.01 17.43 -8.12
C ILE A 163 0.72 16.15 -8.51
N PHE A 164 0.33 15.57 -9.64
CA PHE A 164 0.93 14.36 -10.18
C PHE A 164 1.85 14.69 -11.37
N PRO A 165 2.98 13.98 -11.53
CA PRO A 165 3.78 14.08 -12.74
C PRO A 165 2.95 13.70 -13.98
N ASN A 166 3.17 14.39 -15.11
CA ASN A 166 2.43 14.15 -16.37
C ASN A 166 2.50 12.70 -16.88
N SER A 167 3.46 11.94 -16.37
CA SER A 167 3.62 10.53 -16.69
C SER A 167 2.67 9.59 -15.93
N PHE A 168 1.79 10.13 -15.11
CA PHE A 168 0.77 9.36 -14.40
C PHE A 168 -0.61 9.91 -14.73
N LYS A 169 -1.58 9.02 -14.86
CA LYS A 169 -2.99 9.36 -15.03
C LYS A 169 -3.81 8.83 -13.87
N ILE A 170 -4.77 9.64 -13.43
CA ILE A 170 -5.78 9.20 -12.46
C ILE A 170 -6.77 8.30 -13.19
N ILE A 171 -6.87 7.04 -12.74
CA ILE A 171 -7.85 6.08 -13.26
C ILE A 171 -9.17 6.23 -12.52
N GLU A 172 -9.09 6.38 -11.20
CA GLU A 172 -10.25 6.47 -10.30
C GLU A 172 -9.90 7.31 -9.08
N GLU A 173 -10.85 8.07 -8.56
CA GLU A 173 -10.75 8.77 -7.28
C GLU A 173 -12.01 8.53 -6.47
N LYS A 174 -11.85 8.20 -5.20
CA LYS A 174 -12.95 8.02 -4.24
C LYS A 174 -12.68 8.79 -2.96
N LYS A 175 -13.73 9.37 -2.38
CA LYS A 175 -13.67 10.09 -1.11
C LYS A 175 -14.55 9.40 -0.08
N TYR A 176 -13.99 9.14 1.10
CA TYR A 176 -14.66 8.49 2.23
C TYR A 176 -14.35 9.24 3.52
N GLY A 177 -15.34 9.93 4.07
CA GLY A 177 -15.14 10.77 5.26
C GLY A 177 -14.06 11.81 5.05
N ILE A 178 -12.91 11.65 5.73
CA ILE A 178 -11.74 12.53 5.59
C ILE A 178 -10.68 11.96 4.63
N SER A 179 -10.86 10.76 4.13
CA SER A 179 -9.92 10.07 3.25
C SER A 179 -10.24 10.28 1.77
N LYS A 180 -9.20 10.40 0.96
CA LYS A 180 -9.23 10.40 -0.50
C LYS A 180 -8.33 9.28 -0.98
N ILE A 181 -8.88 8.36 -1.78
CA ILE A 181 -8.14 7.26 -2.40
C ILE A 181 -8.04 7.52 -3.89
N ILE A 182 -6.84 7.54 -4.39
CA ILE A 182 -6.54 7.83 -5.79
C ILE A 182 -5.86 6.61 -6.40
N PHE A 183 -6.41 6.12 -7.50
CA PHE A 183 -5.84 5.03 -8.30
C PHE A 183 -5.15 5.62 -9.50
N LEU A 184 -3.88 5.32 -9.67
CA LEU A 184 -3.04 5.84 -10.73
C LEU A 184 -2.49 4.70 -11.61
N SER A 185 -2.26 4.99 -12.88
CA SER A 185 -1.39 4.20 -13.76
C SER A 185 -0.34 5.08 -14.41
N ILE A 186 0.73 4.47 -14.90
CA ILE A 186 1.70 5.15 -15.76
C ILE A 186 1.02 5.43 -17.10
N SER A 187 1.14 6.67 -17.59
CA SER A 187 0.76 7.02 -18.96
C SER A 187 1.77 6.42 -19.94
N ASN A 188 1.27 5.76 -20.95
CA ASN A 188 2.09 5.29 -22.08
C ASN A 188 2.55 6.48 -22.90
#